data_da2db2d29c8ba3e580dee871ea4240c9
#
_entry.id   da2db2d29c8ba3e580dee871ea4240c9
#
_cell.length_a   1.000
_cell.length_b   1.000
_cell.length_c   1.000
_cell.angle_alpha   90.00
_cell.angle_beta   90.00
_cell.angle_gamma   90.00
#
_symmetry.space_group_name_H-M   'P 1'
#
loop_
_entity.id
_entity.type
_entity.pdbx_description
1 polymer ?
#
loop_
_entity_poly.entity_id
_entity_poly.type
_entity_poly.pdbx_seq_one_letter_code
_entity_poly.pdbx_strand_id
1 'polypeptide(L)' 'MNSVVEYKILSATWKDNLEQFINDSILNGWQPLGGVSVHKIVGASGAEYSQAVVKYRL' A
#
# COMPACT_ATOMS: atom_id res chain seq x y z
N MET A 1 -22.44 8.53 3.99
CA MET A 1 -21.33 7.62 4.32
C MET A 1 -20.62 7.21 3.04
N ASN A 2 -19.29 7.33 3.03
CA ASN A 2 -18.51 6.98 1.85
C ASN A 2 -18.33 5.48 1.74
N SER A 3 -18.52 4.95 0.55
CA SER A 3 -18.33 3.53 0.28
C SER A 3 -17.05 3.32 -0.51
N VAL A 4 -16.33 2.25 -0.19
CA VAL A 4 -15.15 1.86 -0.96
C VAL A 4 -15.61 1.37 -2.32
N VAL A 5 -15.04 1.93 -3.38
CA VAL A 5 -15.36 1.54 -4.76
C VAL A 5 -14.19 0.90 -5.48
N GLU A 6 -12.97 1.07 -4.96
CA GLU A 6 -11.79 0.41 -5.49
C GLU A 6 -10.84 0.02 -4.36
N TYR A 7 -10.16 -1.10 -4.52
CA TYR A 7 -9.22 -1.62 -3.55
C TYR A 7 -7.97 -2.09 -4.29
N LYS A 8 -6.81 -1.79 -3.72
CA LYS A 8 -5.54 -2.13 -4.35
C LYS A 8 -4.51 -2.43 -3.27
N ILE A 9 -3.63 -3.39 -3.53
CA ILE A 9 -2.52 -3.68 -2.64
C ILE A 9 -1.24 -3.25 -3.33
N LEU A 10 -0.48 -2.39 -2.64
CA LEU A 10 0.83 -1.96 -3.09
C LEU A 10 1.87 -2.80 -2.36
N SER A 11 2.88 -3.25 -3.08
CA SER A 11 3.95 -4.05 -2.49
C SER A 11 5.30 -3.58 -3.00
N ALA A 12 6.31 -3.66 -2.14
CA ALA A 12 7.68 -3.35 -2.52
C ALA A 12 8.64 -4.09 -1.60
N THR A 13 9.84 -4.37 -2.10
CA THR A 13 10.89 -5.01 -1.33
C THR A 13 11.52 -4.05 -0.34
N TRP A 14 11.55 -2.77 -0.66
CA TRP A 14 12.16 -1.74 0.17
C TRP A 14 11.11 -0.81 0.71
N LYS A 15 11.23 -0.48 1.99
CA LYS A 15 10.29 0.41 2.68
C LYS A 15 10.16 1.76 1.97
N ASP A 16 11.28 2.33 1.55
CA ASP A 16 11.27 3.65 0.91
C ASP A 16 10.52 3.63 -0.41
N ASN A 17 10.65 2.53 -1.17
CA ASN A 17 9.91 2.38 -2.41
C ASN A 17 8.41 2.29 -2.16
N LEU A 18 8.01 1.57 -1.12
CA LEU A 18 6.59 1.48 -0.77
C LEU A 18 6.05 2.85 -0.37
N GLU A 19 6.81 3.60 0.42
CA GLU A 19 6.41 4.94 0.82
C GLU A 19 6.15 5.83 -0.39
N GLN A 20 7.02 5.76 -1.39
CA GLN A 20 6.85 6.52 -2.62
C GLN A 20 5.60 6.09 -3.37
N PHE A 21 5.36 4.79 -3.50
CA PHE A 21 4.16 4.26 -4.15
C PHE A 21 2.89 4.76 -3.46
N ILE A 22 2.91 4.75 -2.11
CA ILE A 22 1.76 5.22 -1.33
C ILE A 22 1.54 6.72 -1.57
N ASN A 23 2.60 7.51 -1.53
CA ASN A 23 2.50 8.96 -1.73
C ASN A 23 1.97 9.28 -3.13
N ASP A 24 2.46 8.57 -4.15
CA ASP A 24 1.97 8.75 -5.52
C ASP A 24 0.48 8.37 -5.62
N SER A 25 0.09 7.31 -4.93
CA SER A 25 -1.30 6.85 -4.92
C SER A 25 -2.22 7.89 -4.27
N ILE A 26 -1.76 8.50 -3.16
CA ILE A 26 -2.53 9.54 -2.48
C ILE A 26 -2.79 10.72 -3.43
N LEU A 27 -1.80 11.10 -4.22
CA LEU A 27 -1.96 12.17 -5.22
C LEU A 27 -3.00 11.82 -6.28
N ASN A 28 -3.26 10.54 -6.48
CA ASN A 28 -4.24 10.05 -7.46
C ASN A 28 -5.58 9.67 -6.83
N GLY A 29 -5.83 10.10 -5.60
CA GLY A 29 -7.12 9.90 -4.95
C GLY A 29 -7.24 8.63 -4.12
N TRP A 30 -6.17 7.86 -3.97
CA TRP A 30 -6.17 6.67 -3.12
C TRP A 30 -5.91 7.06 -1.67
N GLN A 31 -6.46 6.29 -0.75
CA GLN A 31 -6.22 6.48 0.69
C GLN A 31 -5.70 5.19 1.30
N PRO A 32 -4.62 5.26 2.10
CA PRO A 32 -4.16 4.08 2.82
C PRO A 32 -5.21 3.58 3.80
N LEU A 33 -5.34 2.27 3.90
CA LEU A 33 -6.26 1.62 4.81
C LEU A 33 -5.47 0.69 5.71
N GLY A 34 -5.46 0.99 7.01
CA GLY A 34 -4.71 0.20 7.97
C GLY A 34 -3.22 0.47 7.93
N GLY A 35 -2.46 -0.36 8.62
CA GLY A 35 -1.03 -0.25 8.68
C GLY A 35 -0.32 -1.04 7.60
N VAL A 36 1.00 -0.87 7.54
CA VAL A 36 1.86 -1.61 6.62
C VAL A 36 2.09 -3.01 7.16
N SER A 37 1.98 -4.00 6.29
CA SER A 37 2.34 -5.38 6.60
C SER A 37 3.75 -5.65 6.11
N VAL A 38 4.51 -6.40 6.91
CA VAL A 38 5.86 -6.80 6.55
C VAL A 38 5.92 -8.32 6.50
N HIS A 39 6.38 -8.85 5.39
CA HIS A 39 6.55 -10.29 5.21
C HIS A 39 8.00 -10.58 4.88
N LYS A 40 8.65 -11.39 5.74
CA LYS A 40 10.04 -11.77 5.53
C LYS A 40 10.09 -12.89 4.51
N ILE A 41 10.93 -12.71 3.49
CA ILE A 41 11.09 -13.71 2.43
C ILE A 41 12.15 -14.73 2.86
N VAL A 42 11.75 -16.01 2.93
CA VAL A 42 12.66 -17.08 3.33
C VAL A 42 13.75 -17.26 2.25
N GLY A 43 15.00 -17.26 2.70
CA GLY A 43 16.14 -17.48 1.80
C GLY A 43 16.62 -16.23 1.08
N ALA A 44 16.00 -15.08 1.33
CA ALA A 44 16.38 -13.81 0.73
C ALA A 44 16.76 -12.81 1.82
N SER A 45 17.62 -11.85 1.45
CA SER A 45 18.05 -10.80 2.36
C SER A 45 17.12 -9.59 2.26
N GLY A 46 15.85 -9.78 2.49
CA GLY A 46 14.91 -8.69 2.39
C GLY A 46 13.56 -9.06 2.93
N ALA A 47 12.65 -8.14 2.83
CA ALA A 47 11.28 -8.34 3.24
C ALA A 47 10.37 -7.73 2.19
N GLU A 48 9.12 -8.18 2.15
CA GLU A 48 8.11 -7.56 1.33
C GLU A 48 7.22 -6.70 2.20
N TYR A 49 7.10 -5.44 1.84
CA TYR A 49 6.24 -4.47 2.51
C TYR A 49 4.99 -4.29 1.68
N SER A 50 3.84 -4.35 2.32
CA SER A 50 2.55 -4.24 1.62
C SER A 50 1.65 -3.26 2.34
N GLN A 51 0.87 -2.52 1.56
CA GLN A 51 -0.11 -1.56 2.06
C GLN A 51 -1.34 -1.59 1.19
N ALA A 52 -2.49 -1.72 1.82
CA ALA A 52 -3.77 -1.59 1.13
C ALA A 52 -4.11 -0.12 0.95
N VAL A 53 -4.62 0.21 -0.22
CA VAL A 53 -5.15 1.55 -0.50
C VAL A 53 -6.52 1.40 -1.14
N VAL A 54 -7.38 2.37 -0.87
CA VAL A 54 -8.77 2.32 -1.34
C VAL A 54 -9.16 3.66 -1.93
N LYS A 55 -10.17 3.62 -2.79
CA LYS A 55 -10.87 4.83 -3.22
C LYS A 55 -12.29 4.79 -2.72
N TYR A 56 -12.76 5.92 -2.27
CA TYR A 56 -14.13 6.08 -1.79
C TYR A 56 -14.97 6.80 -2.83
N ARG A 57 -16.24 6.43 -2.89
CA ARG A 57 -17.21 7.18 -3.66
C ARG A 57 -17.54 8.47 -2.90
N LEU A 58 -17.50 9.57 -3.64
CA LEU A 58 -17.88 10.87 -3.09
C LEU A 58 -19.38 11.09 -3.13
#